data_ae413f317f5f7010b5d6aba09c15504a
#
_entry.id   ae413f317f5f7010b5d6aba09c15504a
#
_cell.length_a   1.000
_cell.length_b   1.000
_cell.length_c   1.000
_cell.angle_alpha   90.00
_cell.angle_beta   90.00
_cell.angle_gamma   90.00
#
_symmetry.space_group_name_H-M   'P 1'
#
loop_
_entity.id
_entity.type
_entity.pdbx_description
1 polymer ?
#
loop_
_entity_poly.entity_id
_entity_poly.type
_entity_poly.pdbx_seq_one_letter_code
_entity_poly.pdbx_strand_id
1 'polypeptide(L)'
;MLGLKDSTQVLAMKILRQAMKKDVISGKGPCGCAAAAIYIASVLNDERKTQREIADVVGVTEVTIRNRYKEIAQALGILEKVEAKAKEIEESAKQKKRRRKK
;
A
#
# COMPACT_ATOMS: atom_id res chain seq x y z
N MET A 1 4.48 -13.87 4.09
CA MET A 1 4.26 -12.84 5.09
C MET A 1 2.81 -12.42 5.18
N LEU A 2 2.24 -11.80 4.16
CA LEU A 2 0.82 -11.43 4.12
C LEU A 2 -0.02 -12.38 3.29
N GLY A 3 0.53 -13.52 2.89
CA GLY A 3 -0.14 -14.42 1.96
C GLY A 3 -0.29 -13.85 0.57
N LEU A 4 0.53 -12.85 0.22
CA LEU A 4 0.47 -12.22 -1.08
C LEU A 4 0.99 -13.14 -2.18
N LYS A 5 0.41 -13.02 -3.36
CA LYS A 5 0.88 -13.76 -4.52
C LYS A 5 2.28 -13.33 -4.90
N ASP A 6 3.02 -14.24 -5.55
CA ASP A 6 4.37 -13.92 -6.00
C ASP A 6 4.39 -12.72 -6.93
N SER A 7 3.40 -12.62 -7.82
CA SER A 7 3.29 -11.48 -8.73
C SER A 7 3.14 -10.16 -7.99
N THR A 8 2.42 -10.17 -6.87
CA THR A 8 2.26 -8.96 -6.05
C THR A 8 3.58 -8.59 -5.39
N GLN A 9 4.32 -9.57 -4.90
CA GLN A 9 5.62 -9.32 -4.28
C GLN A 9 6.60 -8.75 -5.29
N VAL A 10 6.63 -9.29 -6.49
CA VAL A 10 7.49 -8.79 -7.55
C VAL A 10 7.11 -7.36 -7.93
N LEU A 11 5.81 -7.09 -8.02
CA LEU A 11 5.34 -5.75 -8.35
C LEU A 11 5.72 -4.75 -7.27
N ALA A 12 5.62 -5.15 -6.00
CA ALA A 12 6.02 -4.29 -4.89
C ALA A 12 7.49 -3.90 -4.99
N MET A 13 8.34 -4.87 -5.31
CA MET A 13 9.76 -4.60 -5.48
C MET A 13 10.04 -3.66 -6.65
N LYS A 14 9.31 -3.83 -7.76
CA LYS A 14 9.44 -2.93 -8.90
C LYS A 14 9.03 -1.51 -8.55
N ILE A 15 7.92 -1.37 -7.83
CA ILE A 15 7.44 -0.06 -7.40
C ILE A 15 8.46 0.62 -6.50
N LEU A 16 8.99 -0.11 -5.54
CA LEU A 16 9.98 0.42 -4.62
C LEU A 16 11.24 0.86 -5.36
N ARG A 17 11.69 0.04 -6.31
CA ARG A 17 12.86 0.36 -7.11
C ARG A 17 12.68 1.62 -7.95
N GLN A 18 11.49 1.77 -8.55
CA GLN A 18 11.18 2.96 -9.32
C GLN A 18 11.11 4.20 -8.43
N ALA A 19 10.56 4.05 -7.24
CA ALA A 19 10.51 5.15 -6.29
C ALA A 19 11.92 5.59 -5.88
N MET A 20 12.82 4.65 -5.71
CA MET A 20 14.22 4.97 -5.40
C MET A 20 14.88 5.74 -6.54
N LYS A 21 14.62 5.35 -7.77
CA LYS A 21 15.17 6.04 -8.95
C LYS A 21 14.67 7.48 -9.05
N LYS A 22 13.43 7.71 -8.63
CA LYS A 22 12.84 9.05 -8.66
C LYS A 22 13.13 9.85 -7.40
N ASP A 23 13.93 9.29 -6.53
CA ASP A 23 14.35 9.96 -5.28
C ASP A 23 13.19 10.32 -4.36
N VAL A 24 12.08 9.60 -4.49
CA VAL A 24 10.88 9.85 -3.67
C VAL A 24 11.10 9.44 -2.22
N ILE A 25 11.91 8.40 -2.00
CA ILE A 25 12.11 7.85 -0.67
C ILE A 25 13.41 8.29 -0.02
N SER A 26 14.12 9.21 -0.65
CA SER A 26 15.36 9.75 -0.11
C SER A 26 15.08 10.48 1.21
N GLY A 27 15.83 10.17 2.24
CA GLY A 27 15.68 10.78 3.54
C GLY A 27 14.45 10.33 4.33
N LYS A 28 13.72 9.32 3.83
CA LYS A 28 12.54 8.79 4.52
C LYS A 28 12.81 7.38 5.03
N GLY A 29 12.05 6.95 6.02
CA GLY A 29 12.24 5.63 6.59
C GLY A 29 11.99 4.52 5.57
N PRO A 30 12.91 3.56 5.43
CA PRO A 30 12.75 2.49 4.44
C PRO A 30 11.55 1.58 4.71
N CYS A 31 11.21 1.34 5.97
CA CYS A 31 10.08 0.48 6.31
C CYS A 31 8.76 1.06 5.85
N GLY A 32 8.58 2.37 6.03
CA GLY A 32 7.36 3.04 5.58
C GLY A 32 7.20 2.99 4.07
N CYS A 33 8.30 3.20 3.36
CA CYS A 33 8.27 3.16 1.89
C CYS A 33 8.03 1.74 1.37
N ALA A 34 8.64 0.75 2.00
CA ALA A 34 8.42 -0.65 1.62
C ALA A 34 6.97 -1.06 1.86
N ALA A 35 6.40 -0.67 3.01
CA ALA A 35 5.00 -0.95 3.31
C ALA A 35 4.07 -0.30 2.29
N ALA A 36 4.37 0.93 1.91
CA ALA A 36 3.57 1.65 0.91
C ALA A 36 3.65 0.96 -0.45
N ALA A 37 4.83 0.48 -0.84
CA ALA A 37 5.01 -0.24 -2.10
C ALA A 37 4.20 -1.53 -2.09
N ILE A 38 4.21 -2.25 -0.98
CA ILE A 38 3.41 -3.46 -0.82
C ILE A 38 1.93 -3.14 -0.94
N TYR A 39 1.49 -2.07 -0.31
CA TYR A 39 0.10 -1.65 -0.37
C TYR A 39 -0.32 -1.34 -1.81
N ILE A 40 0.47 -0.55 -2.53
CA ILE A 40 0.17 -0.21 -3.91
C ILE A 40 0.09 -1.47 -4.77
N ALA A 41 1.05 -2.37 -4.62
CA ALA A 41 1.07 -3.61 -5.39
C ALA A 41 -0.15 -4.47 -5.11
N SER A 42 -0.54 -4.60 -3.83
CA SER A 42 -1.70 -5.40 -3.47
C SER A 42 -2.98 -4.79 -4.01
N VAL A 43 -3.09 -3.47 -3.99
CA VAL A 43 -4.26 -2.77 -4.55
C VAL A 43 -4.35 -3.00 -6.05
N LEU A 44 -3.23 -2.86 -6.76
CA LEU A 44 -3.22 -3.03 -8.22
C LEU A 44 -3.52 -4.46 -8.65
N ASN A 45 -3.13 -5.42 -7.83
CA ASN A 45 -3.40 -6.84 -8.11
C ASN A 45 -4.68 -7.34 -7.45
N ASP A 46 -5.47 -6.42 -6.88
CA ASP A 46 -6.77 -6.73 -6.28
C ASP A 46 -6.68 -7.76 -5.15
N GLU A 47 -5.62 -7.71 -4.38
CA GLU A 47 -5.44 -8.61 -3.24
C GLU A 47 -6.18 -8.15 -1.98
N ARG A 48 -6.74 -6.97 -2.01
CA ARG A 48 -7.63 -6.41 -0.97
C ARG A 48 -7.04 -6.41 0.44
N LYS A 49 -5.77 -6.05 0.54
CA LYS A 49 -5.14 -5.83 1.84
C LYS A 49 -5.33 -4.38 2.25
N THR A 50 -5.78 -4.15 3.48
CA THR A 50 -5.97 -2.79 3.97
C THR A 50 -4.67 -2.17 4.46
N GLN A 51 -4.66 -0.85 4.60
CA GLN A 51 -3.52 -0.14 5.18
C GLN A 51 -3.22 -0.68 6.57
N ARG A 52 -4.26 -0.94 7.35
CA ARG A 52 -4.10 -1.44 8.71
C ARG A 52 -3.45 -2.82 8.74
N GLU A 53 -3.89 -3.72 7.86
CA GLU A 53 -3.31 -5.07 7.81
C GLU A 53 -1.82 -5.01 7.51
N ILE A 54 -1.45 -4.19 6.52
CA ILE A 54 -0.05 -4.07 6.14
C ILE A 54 0.75 -3.37 7.25
N ALA A 55 0.17 -2.34 7.86
CA ALA A 55 0.81 -1.63 8.96
C ALA A 55 1.13 -2.56 10.13
N ASP A 56 0.18 -3.42 10.47
CA ASP A 56 0.35 -4.36 11.58
C ASP A 56 1.48 -5.35 11.30
N VAL A 57 1.58 -5.84 10.07
CA VAL A 57 2.61 -6.82 9.70
C VAL A 57 3.99 -6.19 9.62
N VAL A 58 4.08 -5.01 9.03
CA VAL A 58 5.38 -4.35 8.80
C VAL A 58 5.86 -3.62 10.06
N GLY A 59 4.94 -3.22 10.92
CA GLY A 59 5.30 -2.52 12.15
C GLY A 59 5.37 -1.01 12.00
N VAL A 60 4.54 -0.45 11.10
CA VAL A 60 4.43 1.00 10.92
C VAL A 60 2.98 1.42 11.16
N THR A 61 2.71 2.72 11.14
CA THR A 61 1.35 3.22 11.33
C THR A 61 0.61 3.31 10.01
N GLU A 62 -0.73 3.29 10.08
CA GLU A 62 -1.56 3.48 8.89
C GLU A 62 -1.30 4.83 8.24
N VAL A 63 -1.08 5.86 9.05
CA VAL A 63 -0.80 7.21 8.56
C VAL A 63 0.47 7.22 7.72
N THR A 64 1.50 6.50 8.17
CA THR A 64 2.75 6.39 7.43
C THR A 64 2.52 5.77 6.05
N ILE A 65 1.77 4.67 6.01
CA ILE A 65 1.47 4.01 4.73
C ILE A 65 0.69 4.95 3.81
N ARG A 66 -0.33 5.62 4.37
CA ARG A 66 -1.15 6.54 3.58
C ARG A 66 -0.32 7.64 2.94
N ASN A 67 0.56 8.26 3.72
CA ASN A 67 1.37 9.35 3.22
C ASN A 67 2.40 8.88 2.20
N ARG A 68 3.06 7.76 2.50
CA ARG A 68 4.10 7.24 1.61
C ARG A 68 3.54 6.74 0.28
N TYR A 69 2.41 6.01 0.31
CA TYR A 69 1.86 5.48 -0.93
C TYR A 69 1.38 6.59 -1.87
N LYS A 70 0.84 7.67 -1.30
CA LYS A 70 0.42 8.80 -2.12
C LYS A 70 1.61 9.45 -2.82
N GLU A 71 2.70 9.65 -2.10
CA GLU A 71 3.90 10.22 -2.69
C GLU A 71 4.47 9.34 -3.79
N ILE A 72 4.57 8.05 -3.53
CA ILE A 72 5.12 7.10 -4.50
C ILE A 72 4.21 7.01 -5.73
N ALA A 73 2.91 6.83 -5.51
CA ALA A 73 1.96 6.69 -6.62
C ALA A 73 1.92 7.94 -7.48
N GLN A 74 2.00 9.12 -6.87
CA GLN A 74 2.02 10.38 -7.59
C GLN A 74 3.28 10.49 -8.45
N ALA A 75 4.43 10.12 -7.91
CA ALA A 75 5.69 10.17 -8.63
C ALA A 75 5.69 9.22 -9.83
N LEU A 76 5.00 8.08 -9.71
CA LEU A 76 4.92 7.10 -10.77
C LEU A 76 3.76 7.35 -11.74
N GLY A 77 2.92 8.36 -11.46
CA GLY A 77 1.81 8.71 -12.33
C GLY A 77 0.62 7.76 -12.26
N ILE A 78 0.47 7.05 -11.15
CA ILE A 78 -0.60 6.06 -10.99
C ILE A 78 -1.51 6.37 -9.80
N LEU A 79 -1.42 7.59 -9.26
CA LEU A 79 -2.14 7.94 -8.04
C LEU A 79 -3.66 7.75 -8.17
N GLU A 80 -4.24 8.25 -9.24
CA GLU A 80 -5.70 8.14 -9.43
C GLU A 80 -6.17 6.70 -9.44
N LYS A 81 -5.45 5.84 -10.15
CA LYS A 81 -5.78 4.43 -10.25
C LYS A 81 -5.70 3.74 -8.89
N VAL A 82 -4.63 4.01 -8.17
CA VAL A 82 -4.41 3.41 -6.85
C VAL A 82 -5.45 3.91 -5.85
N GLU A 83 -5.70 5.22 -5.83
CA GLU A 83 -6.67 5.80 -4.88
C GLU A 83 -8.08 5.27 -5.09
N ALA A 84 -8.51 5.14 -6.32
CA ALA A 84 -9.84 4.63 -6.63
C ALA A 84 -10.04 3.23 -6.07
N LYS A 85 -9.07 2.35 -6.31
CA LYS A 85 -9.15 0.97 -5.82
C LYS A 85 -8.95 0.90 -4.31
N ALA A 86 -8.03 1.70 -3.78
CA ALA A 86 -7.77 1.74 -2.34
C ALA A 86 -9.01 2.16 -1.57
N LYS A 87 -9.71 3.18 -2.06
CA LYS A 87 -10.94 3.65 -1.43
C LYS A 87 -11.98 2.54 -1.37
N GLU A 88 -12.16 1.82 -2.48
CA GLU A 88 -13.09 0.71 -2.54
C GLU A 88 -12.75 -0.38 -1.52
N ILE A 89 -11.49 -0.74 -1.44
CA ILE A 89 -11.03 -1.77 -0.50
C ILE A 89 -11.23 -1.33 0.95
N GLU A 90 -10.87 -0.09 1.27
CA GLU A 90 -11.00 0.41 2.64
C GLU A 90 -12.46 0.53 3.05
N GLU A 91 -13.34 0.94 2.16
CA GLU A 91 -14.76 1.03 2.47
C GLU A 91 -15.37 -0.36 2.71
N SER A 92 -14.98 -1.35 1.91
CA SER A 92 -15.44 -2.72 2.12
C SER A 92 -15.01 -3.25 3.49
N ALA A 93 -13.78 -2.96 3.89
CA ALA A 93 -13.27 -3.39 5.18
C ALA A 93 -14.04 -2.74 6.33
N LYS A 94 -14.39 -1.46 6.19
CA LYS A 94 -15.18 -0.76 7.20
C LYS A 94 -16.56 -1.36 7.35
N GLN A 95 -17.20 -1.72 6.24
CA GLN A 95 -18.52 -2.36 6.28
C GLN A 95 -18.47 -3.70 6.99
N LYS A 96 -17.45 -4.48 6.72
CA LYS A 96 -17.28 -5.78 7.39
C LYS A 96 -17.10 -5.61 8.89
N LYS A 97 -16.36 -4.58 9.30
CA LYS A 97 -16.18 -4.28 10.72
C LYS A 97 -17.49 -3.93 11.40
N ARG A 98 -18.33 -3.14 10.75
CA ARG A 98 -19.64 -2.78 11.31
C ARG A 98 -20.50 -4.01 11.55
N ARG A 99 -20.49 -4.95 10.61
CA ARG A 99 -21.24 -6.21 10.77
C ARG A 99 -20.78 -7.01 11.96
N ARG A 100 -19.48 -7.01 12.22
CA ARG A 100 -18.93 -7.75 13.34
C ARG A 100 -19.36 -7.23 14.70
N LYS A 101 -19.64 -5.96 14.79
CA LYS A 101 -20.01 -5.34 16.07
C LYS A 101 -21.40 -5.72 16.53
N LYS A 102 -22.16 -6.32 15.71
CA LYS A 102 -23.46 -6.85 16.12
C LYS A 102 -23.28 -8.20 16.76
#